data_3b1734d99fb6f1908de886e3e4f72863
#
_entry.id   3b1734d99fb6f1908de886e3e4f72863
#
_cell.length_a   1.000
_cell.length_b   1.000
_cell.length_c   1.000
_cell.angle_alpha   90.00
_cell.angle_beta   90.00
_cell.angle_gamma   90.00
#
_symmetry.space_group_name_H-M   'P 1'
#
loop_
_entity.id
_entity.type
_entity.pdbx_description
1 polymer ?
#
loop_
_entity_poly.entity_id
_entity_poly.type
_entity_poly.pdbx_seq_one_letter_code
_entity_poly.pdbx_strand_id
1 'polypeptide(L)'
;QRDYYGLSNVVPLGTPYNTGDGLRIMQKAGADMWHLRNQGQSGGIWPGIRLPHQQTCYLRNFMLPAFSWFDIDNQGHRFYNEANELQLTHYKEKKHGRFVDVPLNAAHPVHMIFDESTRQAGKLVLEVMTWSAVVVAEEWSEDNSKEIAWGLIHKADTIAELAGKIGVDPAVL
;
A
#
# COMPACT_ATOMS: atom_id res chain seq x y z
N GLN A 1 -9.05 8.89 -10.10
CA GLN A 1 -8.35 7.60 -10.25
C GLN A 1 -9.34 6.47 -10.46
N ARG A 2 -10.40 6.39 -9.66
CA ARG A 2 -11.44 5.38 -9.83
C ARG A 2 -11.98 5.35 -11.27
N ASP A 3 -12.29 6.49 -11.83
CA ASP A 3 -12.97 6.61 -13.13
C ASP A 3 -12.04 6.27 -14.30
N TYR A 4 -10.73 6.51 -14.16
CA TYR A 4 -9.76 6.29 -15.24
C TYR A 4 -8.92 5.02 -15.06
N TYR A 5 -8.56 4.69 -13.82
CA TYR A 5 -7.68 3.54 -13.52
C TYR A 5 -8.42 2.36 -12.91
N GLY A 6 -9.68 2.53 -12.54
CA GLY A 6 -10.47 1.49 -11.88
C GLY A 6 -10.03 1.18 -10.45
N LEU A 7 -9.25 2.05 -9.82
CA LEU A 7 -8.73 1.86 -8.47
C LEU A 7 -9.51 2.72 -7.47
N SER A 8 -10.14 2.08 -6.49
CA SER A 8 -10.97 2.71 -5.46
C SER A 8 -10.23 3.02 -4.16
N ASN A 9 -9.19 2.24 -3.83
CA ASN A 9 -8.49 2.30 -2.54
C ASN A 9 -7.14 3.02 -2.63
N VAL A 10 -7.12 4.16 -3.31
CA VAL A 10 -5.91 4.96 -3.51
C VAL A 10 -6.02 6.25 -2.71
N VAL A 11 -4.97 6.56 -1.97
CA VAL A 11 -4.82 7.82 -1.24
C VAL A 11 -3.58 8.56 -1.74
N PRO A 12 -3.56 9.89 -1.70
CA PRO A 12 -2.40 10.64 -2.15
C PRO A 12 -1.23 10.47 -1.18
N LEU A 13 -0.04 10.33 -1.74
CA LEU A 13 1.21 10.47 -1.00
C LEU A 13 1.61 11.95 -0.99
N GLY A 14 0.99 12.79 -0.28
CA GLY A 14 1.21 14.22 -0.28
C GLY A 14 -0.05 14.98 -0.02
N THR A 15 -0.25 16.10 -0.71
CA THR A 15 -1.43 16.93 -0.46
C THR A 15 -2.74 16.25 -0.86
N PRO A 16 -3.73 16.19 0.07
CA PRO A 16 -5.07 15.69 -0.25
C PRO A 16 -5.88 16.67 -1.12
N TYR A 17 -5.36 17.88 -1.34
CA TYR A 17 -6.08 18.94 -2.04
C TYR A 17 -5.95 18.87 -3.57
N ASN A 18 -5.19 17.93 -4.11
CA ASN A 18 -5.13 17.69 -5.55
C ASN A 18 -6.36 16.91 -6.01
N THR A 19 -7.43 17.62 -6.32
CA THR A 19 -8.74 17.06 -6.66
C THR A 19 -8.96 16.86 -8.17
N GLY A 20 -7.93 17.09 -9.00
CA GLY A 20 -7.99 16.93 -10.45
C GLY A 20 -8.56 18.13 -11.19
N ASP A 21 -8.57 19.31 -10.58
CA ASP A 21 -9.08 20.53 -11.21
C ASP A 21 -8.29 20.88 -12.49
N GLY A 22 -6.98 20.66 -12.50
CA GLY A 22 -6.16 20.84 -13.69
C GLY A 22 -6.61 20.00 -14.87
N LEU A 23 -6.98 18.75 -14.64
CA LEU A 23 -7.52 17.87 -15.69
C LEU A 23 -8.81 18.43 -16.27
N ARG A 24 -9.73 18.87 -15.41
CA ARG A 24 -11.01 19.46 -15.83
C ARG A 24 -10.84 20.74 -16.63
N ILE A 25 -9.92 21.60 -16.20
CA ILE A 25 -9.60 22.85 -16.89
C ILE A 25 -9.03 22.55 -18.30
N MET A 26 -8.06 21.65 -18.37
CA MET A 26 -7.41 21.28 -19.64
C MET A 26 -8.42 20.63 -20.61
N GLN A 27 -9.27 19.74 -20.14
CA GLN A 27 -10.33 19.15 -20.97
C GLN A 27 -11.31 20.19 -21.51
N LYS A 28 -11.72 21.16 -20.68
CA LYS A 28 -12.57 22.27 -21.15
C LYS A 28 -11.88 23.15 -22.18
N ALA A 29 -10.56 23.24 -22.16
CA ALA A 29 -9.75 23.92 -23.17
C ALA A 29 -9.52 23.09 -24.43
N GLY A 30 -10.07 21.88 -24.53
CA GLY A 30 -9.94 21.00 -25.69
C GLY A 30 -8.75 20.04 -25.64
N ALA A 31 -8.07 19.92 -24.51
CA ALA A 31 -7.00 18.93 -24.36
C ALA A 31 -7.57 17.51 -24.30
N ASP A 32 -6.90 16.61 -24.99
CA ASP A 32 -7.19 15.17 -24.92
C ASP A 32 -6.35 14.49 -23.84
N MET A 33 -6.75 13.29 -23.46
CA MET A 33 -6.07 12.48 -22.43
C MET A 33 -5.60 11.17 -23.03
N TRP A 34 -4.36 10.83 -22.71
CA TRP A 34 -3.75 9.59 -23.20
C TRP A 34 -3.16 8.76 -22.03
N HIS A 35 -3.05 7.46 -22.23
CA HIS A 35 -2.44 6.50 -21.31
C HIS A 35 -3.10 6.44 -19.91
N LEU A 36 -4.39 6.65 -19.84
CA LEU A 36 -5.14 6.70 -18.59
C LEU A 36 -5.16 5.39 -17.79
N ARG A 37 -4.84 4.27 -18.44
CA ARG A 37 -4.75 2.95 -17.80
C ARG A 37 -3.32 2.45 -17.61
N ASN A 38 -2.35 3.23 -18.03
CA ASN A 38 -0.94 2.87 -17.95
C ASN A 38 -0.28 3.71 -16.87
N GLN A 39 -0.13 3.15 -15.69
CA GLN A 39 0.68 3.77 -14.65
C GLN A 39 2.03 3.08 -14.54
N GLY A 40 3.08 3.87 -14.66
CA GLY A 40 4.43 3.41 -14.41
C GLY A 40 4.74 3.38 -12.92
N GLN A 41 5.72 2.61 -12.53
CA GLN A 41 6.16 2.48 -11.16
C GLN A 41 6.75 3.79 -10.60
N SER A 42 7.49 4.52 -11.41
CA SER A 42 8.03 5.83 -11.02
C SER A 42 6.92 6.88 -11.10
N GLY A 43 6.41 7.26 -9.95
CA GLY A 43 5.23 8.12 -9.81
C GLY A 43 3.90 7.38 -9.86
N GLY A 44 3.93 6.04 -9.83
CA GLY A 44 2.77 5.17 -9.80
C GLY A 44 2.17 4.97 -8.42
N ILE A 45 1.52 3.83 -8.22
CA ILE A 45 0.92 3.44 -6.96
C ILE A 45 1.88 2.54 -6.21
N TRP A 46 2.08 2.90 -4.96
CA TRP A 46 2.95 2.19 -4.03
C TRP A 46 2.10 1.65 -2.89
N PRO A 47 2.46 0.51 -2.28
CA PRO A 47 1.86 0.08 -1.04
C PRO A 47 2.01 1.15 0.02
N GLY A 48 0.88 1.56 0.59
CA GLY A 48 0.82 2.60 1.60
C GLY A 48 0.16 2.11 2.87
N ILE A 49 0.65 2.57 4.00
CA ILE A 49 0.04 2.32 5.31
C ILE A 49 -0.78 3.54 5.66
N ARG A 50 -2.10 3.37 5.75
CA ARG A 50 -3.02 4.46 6.03
C ARG A 50 -3.13 4.68 7.53
N LEU A 51 -2.91 5.92 7.95
CA LEU A 51 -3.17 6.31 9.33
C LEU A 51 -4.66 6.60 9.54
N PRO A 52 -5.24 6.19 10.70
CA PRO A 52 -6.68 6.31 10.95
C PRO A 52 -7.25 7.72 10.86
N HIS A 53 -6.45 8.73 11.17
CA HIS A 53 -6.88 10.13 11.28
C HIS A 53 -6.26 11.06 10.23
N GLN A 54 -5.57 10.51 9.24
CA GLN A 54 -4.95 11.32 8.19
C GLN A 54 -5.49 10.97 6.81
N GLN A 55 -5.58 11.97 5.96
CA GLN A 55 -6.01 11.79 4.56
C GLN A 55 -4.86 11.39 3.63
N THR A 56 -3.71 11.09 4.19
CA THR A 56 -2.53 10.60 3.49
C THR A 56 -2.10 9.25 4.05
N CYS A 57 -1.08 8.66 3.46
CA CYS A 57 -0.53 7.40 3.91
C CYS A 57 0.98 7.48 4.08
N TYR A 58 1.52 6.56 4.85
CA TYR A 58 2.93 6.26 4.86
C TYR A 58 3.28 5.33 3.71
N LEU A 59 4.39 5.59 3.04
CA LEU A 59 4.92 4.66 2.06
C LEU A 59 5.55 3.49 2.78
N ARG A 60 5.15 2.25 2.44
CA ARG A 60 5.78 1.06 2.98
C ARG A 60 7.26 1.01 2.59
N ASN A 61 8.11 0.62 3.54
CA ASN A 61 9.51 0.42 3.27
C ASN A 61 9.72 -0.88 2.47
N PHE A 62 10.02 -0.76 1.20
CA PHE A 62 10.30 -1.88 0.29
C PHE A 62 11.78 -2.33 0.30
N MET A 63 12.62 -1.64 1.08
CA MET A 63 14.04 -1.96 1.27
C MET A 63 14.30 -2.56 2.65
N LEU A 64 13.30 -3.21 3.25
CA LEU A 64 13.48 -3.88 4.54
C LEU A 64 14.63 -4.88 4.46
N PRO A 65 15.56 -4.85 5.40
CA PRO A 65 16.71 -5.76 5.41
C PRO A 65 16.34 -7.21 5.77
N ALA A 66 15.11 -7.44 6.27
CA ALA A 66 14.58 -8.76 6.59
C ALA A 66 13.59 -9.21 5.52
N PHE A 67 13.59 -10.52 5.24
CA PHE A 67 12.76 -11.13 4.20
C PHE A 67 11.62 -12.00 4.74
N SER A 68 11.35 -11.93 6.04
CA SER A 68 10.30 -12.72 6.69
C SER A 68 8.97 -11.96 6.71
N TRP A 69 8.49 -11.58 5.53
CA TRP A 69 7.21 -10.91 5.37
C TRP A 69 6.54 -11.26 4.05
N PHE A 70 5.22 -11.15 4.00
CA PHE A 70 4.41 -11.32 2.79
C PHE A 70 3.08 -10.58 2.94
N ASP A 71 2.43 -10.32 1.82
CA ASP A 71 1.11 -9.68 1.78
C ASP A 71 0.01 -10.68 1.52
N ILE A 72 -1.10 -10.53 2.23
CA ILE A 72 -2.32 -11.28 2.03
C ILE A 72 -3.49 -10.35 1.70
N ASP A 73 -4.44 -10.89 0.97
CA ASP A 73 -5.73 -10.24 0.73
C ASP A 73 -6.66 -10.31 1.95
N ASN A 74 -7.84 -9.77 1.80
CA ASN A 74 -8.88 -9.77 2.84
C ASN A 74 -9.45 -11.17 3.18
N GLN A 75 -9.02 -12.21 2.47
CA GLN A 75 -9.40 -13.61 2.72
C GLN A 75 -8.23 -14.45 3.26
N GLY A 76 -7.06 -13.87 3.38
CA GLY A 76 -5.87 -14.55 3.90
C GLY A 76 -4.96 -15.15 2.83
N HIS A 77 -5.24 -14.95 1.54
CA HIS A 77 -4.45 -15.53 0.47
C HIS A 77 -3.36 -14.58 -0.02
N ARG A 78 -2.18 -15.10 -0.29
CA ARG A 78 -1.18 -14.35 -1.08
C ARG A 78 -1.69 -14.20 -2.52
N PHE A 79 -1.67 -12.99 -3.05
CA PHE A 79 -2.27 -12.67 -4.34
C PHE A 79 -1.28 -12.12 -5.38
N TYR A 80 -0.03 -11.87 -5.00
CA TYR A 80 1.05 -11.46 -5.89
C TYR A 80 2.42 -11.84 -5.31
N ASN A 81 3.49 -11.59 -6.07
CA ASN A 81 4.87 -11.82 -5.63
C ASN A 81 5.48 -10.52 -5.11
N GLU A 82 5.63 -10.38 -3.83
CA GLU A 82 6.12 -9.19 -3.13
C GLU A 82 7.59 -8.86 -3.49
N ALA A 83 8.40 -9.86 -3.82
CA ALA A 83 9.78 -9.65 -4.25
C ALA A 83 9.89 -8.83 -5.54
N ASN A 84 8.82 -8.74 -6.32
CA ASN A 84 8.75 -7.96 -7.54
C ASN A 84 8.00 -6.64 -7.36
N GLU A 85 7.79 -6.19 -6.15
CA GLU A 85 7.02 -4.97 -5.87
C GLU A 85 7.54 -3.74 -6.64
N LEU A 86 8.86 -3.58 -6.70
CA LEU A 86 9.50 -2.55 -7.53
C LEU A 86 9.33 -2.78 -9.05
N GLN A 87 8.89 -3.96 -9.43
CA GLN A 87 8.69 -4.36 -10.83
C GLN A 87 7.21 -4.47 -11.22
N LEU A 88 6.29 -4.22 -10.30
CA LEU A 88 4.87 -4.13 -10.59
C LEU A 88 4.62 -2.95 -11.54
N THR A 89 4.65 -3.25 -12.82
CA THR A 89 4.43 -2.27 -13.87
C THR A 89 2.95 -2.29 -14.26
N HIS A 90 2.29 -1.15 -14.21
CA HIS A 90 0.88 -1.02 -14.60
C HIS A 90 -0.08 -1.94 -13.82
N TYR A 91 0.20 -2.23 -12.53
CA TYR A 91 -0.56 -3.18 -11.68
C TYR A 91 -0.55 -4.61 -12.21
N LYS A 92 0.47 -4.99 -12.93
CA LYS A 92 0.60 -6.30 -13.54
C LYS A 92 1.82 -7.01 -13.00
N GLU A 93 1.69 -8.30 -12.80
CA GLU A 93 2.83 -9.19 -12.60
C GLU A 93 3.05 -10.07 -13.81
N LYS A 94 4.26 -10.53 -14.01
CA LYS A 94 4.61 -11.43 -15.10
C LYS A 94 4.45 -12.88 -14.65
N LYS A 95 3.43 -13.57 -15.17
CA LYS A 95 3.21 -15.01 -14.95
C LYS A 95 3.34 -15.78 -16.28
N HIS A 96 4.22 -16.78 -16.32
CA HIS A 96 4.41 -17.63 -17.51
C HIS A 96 4.59 -16.83 -18.82
N GLY A 97 5.35 -15.75 -18.75
CA GLY A 97 5.62 -14.89 -19.92
C GLY A 97 4.52 -13.90 -20.30
N ARG A 98 3.42 -13.85 -19.53
CA ARG A 98 2.30 -12.91 -19.74
C ARG A 98 2.20 -11.92 -18.60
N PHE A 99 1.74 -10.72 -18.90
CA PHE A 99 1.33 -9.76 -17.87
C PHE A 99 -0.09 -10.06 -17.42
N VAL A 100 -0.26 -10.27 -16.13
CA VAL A 100 -1.55 -10.57 -15.48
C VAL A 100 -1.86 -9.45 -14.50
N ASP A 101 -3.11 -8.99 -14.50
CA ASP A 101 -3.56 -7.95 -13.56
C ASP A 101 -3.49 -8.45 -12.11
N VAL A 102 -2.92 -7.62 -11.23
CA VAL A 102 -2.99 -7.84 -9.79
C VAL A 102 -4.34 -7.34 -9.29
N PRO A 103 -5.12 -8.14 -8.56
CA PRO A 103 -6.51 -7.81 -8.18
C PRO A 103 -6.57 -6.84 -6.98
N LEU A 104 -5.95 -5.67 -7.08
CA LEU A 104 -5.77 -4.72 -5.97
C LEU A 104 -7.07 -4.30 -5.28
N ASN A 105 -8.14 -4.06 -6.04
CA ASN A 105 -9.41 -3.66 -5.43
C ASN A 105 -10.10 -4.81 -4.68
N ALA A 106 -10.04 -6.02 -5.23
CA ALA A 106 -10.64 -7.21 -4.63
C ALA A 106 -9.86 -7.69 -3.40
N ALA A 107 -8.55 -7.50 -3.39
CA ALA A 107 -7.68 -7.91 -2.30
C ALA A 107 -7.81 -7.03 -1.04
N HIS A 108 -8.35 -5.83 -1.16
CA HIS A 108 -8.40 -4.85 -0.07
C HIS A 108 -9.42 -5.18 1.03
N PRO A 109 -9.13 -4.99 2.32
CA PRO A 109 -7.84 -4.54 2.86
C PRO A 109 -6.73 -5.56 2.69
N VAL A 110 -5.52 -5.09 2.41
CA VAL A 110 -4.31 -5.91 2.34
C VAL A 110 -3.61 -5.87 3.68
N HIS A 111 -3.17 -7.02 4.17
CA HIS A 111 -2.40 -7.12 5.40
C HIS A 111 -0.98 -7.59 5.09
N MET A 112 0.01 -6.87 5.59
CA MET A 112 1.39 -7.31 5.61
C MET A 112 1.61 -8.18 6.85
N ILE A 113 1.96 -9.43 6.64
CA ILE A 113 2.29 -10.39 7.70
C ILE A 113 3.82 -10.45 7.82
N PHE A 114 4.33 -10.33 9.02
CA PHE A 114 5.77 -10.33 9.29
C PHE A 114 6.06 -10.86 10.70
N ASP A 115 7.28 -11.29 10.91
CA ASP A 115 7.74 -11.80 12.20
C ASP A 115 8.45 -10.72 13.05
N GLU A 116 8.81 -11.10 14.26
CA GLU A 116 9.51 -10.23 15.19
C GLU A 116 10.88 -9.77 14.67
N SER A 117 11.57 -10.59 13.88
CA SER A 117 12.86 -10.21 13.31
C SER A 117 12.71 -9.08 12.29
N THR A 118 11.66 -9.12 11.49
CA THR A 118 11.32 -8.05 10.55
C THR A 118 10.92 -6.78 11.31
N ARG A 119 10.12 -6.89 12.38
CA ARG A 119 9.76 -5.75 13.21
C ARG A 119 10.99 -5.02 13.77
N GLN A 120 11.97 -5.76 14.25
CA GLN A 120 13.20 -5.22 14.84
C GLN A 120 14.23 -4.75 13.82
N ALA A 121 14.11 -5.13 12.55
CA ALA A 121 15.05 -4.77 11.51
C ALA A 121 15.06 -3.26 11.17
N GLY A 122 14.01 -2.53 11.51
CA GLY A 122 13.88 -1.10 11.29
C GLY A 122 12.45 -0.67 10.98
N LYS A 123 12.26 0.60 10.66
CA LYS A 123 10.96 1.17 10.33
C LYS A 123 10.30 0.44 9.16
N LEU A 124 9.04 0.03 9.34
CA LEU A 124 8.24 -0.57 8.26
C LEU A 124 7.83 0.44 7.18
N VAL A 125 8.12 1.70 7.39
CA VAL A 125 7.79 2.80 6.49
C VAL A 125 9.03 3.55 6.06
N LEU A 126 8.97 4.13 4.86
CA LEU A 126 9.95 5.11 4.42
C LEU A 126 9.61 6.49 5.00
N GLU A 127 10.61 7.22 5.47
CA GLU A 127 10.42 8.56 6.03
C GLU A 127 10.06 9.62 4.98
N VAL A 128 10.17 9.31 3.71
CA VAL A 128 9.75 10.17 2.60
C VAL A 128 8.22 10.16 2.51
N MET A 129 7.59 10.90 3.41
CA MET A 129 6.20 10.65 3.74
C MET A 129 5.23 11.59 3.07
N THR A 130 5.53 12.85 3.06
CA THR A 130 4.67 13.82 2.42
C THR A 130 5.55 14.87 1.75
N TRP A 131 5.33 15.08 0.50
CA TRP A 131 5.93 16.22 -0.19
C TRP A 131 5.11 17.51 -0.01
N SER A 132 4.12 17.45 0.89
CA SER A 132 3.30 18.60 1.23
C SER A 132 3.58 19.08 2.63
N ALA A 133 4.04 20.33 2.75
CA ALA A 133 4.27 20.98 4.03
C ALA A 133 2.98 21.21 4.88
N VAL A 134 1.82 21.00 4.29
CA VAL A 134 0.52 21.16 4.96
C VAL A 134 0.03 19.85 5.61
N VAL A 135 0.67 18.73 5.30
CA VAL A 135 0.33 17.42 5.89
C VAL A 135 1.40 17.09 6.90
N VAL A 136 1.06 17.19 8.17
CA VAL A 136 1.94 16.77 9.26
C VAL A 136 1.75 15.28 9.46
N ALA A 137 2.76 14.49 9.13
CA ALA A 137 2.79 13.08 9.44
C ALA A 137 3.22 12.90 10.91
N GLU A 138 2.60 11.98 11.62
CA GLU A 138 3.08 11.56 12.92
C GLU A 138 4.41 10.80 12.74
N GLU A 139 5.32 10.97 13.70
CA GLU A 139 6.60 10.29 13.66
C GLU A 139 6.43 8.80 13.90
N TRP A 140 6.94 7.99 13.00
CA TRP A 140 6.97 6.53 13.12
C TRP A 140 8.12 6.11 14.04
N SER A 141 7.86 5.15 14.96
CA SER A 141 8.88 4.68 15.89
C SER A 141 9.94 3.81 15.20
N GLU A 142 11.18 3.85 15.72
CA GLU A 142 12.31 3.13 15.14
C GLU A 142 12.13 1.62 15.16
N ASP A 143 11.47 1.11 16.19
CA ASP A 143 11.24 -0.32 16.44
C ASP A 143 9.78 -0.76 16.22
N ASN A 144 8.96 0.10 15.64
CA ASN A 144 7.53 -0.15 15.37
C ASN A 144 6.68 -0.47 16.62
N SER A 145 7.15 -0.11 17.82
CA SER A 145 6.43 -0.40 19.08
C SER A 145 5.28 0.56 19.34
N LYS A 146 5.43 1.83 18.97
CA LYS A 146 4.40 2.85 19.08
C LYS A 146 3.17 2.49 18.24
N GLU A 147 3.39 1.95 17.06
CA GLU A 147 2.35 1.54 16.11
C GLU A 147 1.58 0.31 16.59
N ILE A 148 2.22 -0.56 17.38
CA ILE A 148 1.53 -1.64 18.09
C ILE A 148 0.63 -1.05 19.18
N ALA A 149 1.13 -0.11 19.96
CA ALA A 149 0.35 0.54 21.03
C ALA A 149 -0.86 1.32 20.46
N TRP A 150 -0.75 1.85 19.26
CA TRP A 150 -1.86 2.51 18.56
C TRP A 150 -2.88 1.52 17.94
N GLY A 151 -2.57 0.23 17.90
CA GLY A 151 -3.40 -0.77 17.25
C GLY A 151 -3.32 -0.76 15.71
N LEU A 152 -2.34 -0.06 15.16
CA LEU A 152 -2.07 -0.06 13.72
C LEU A 152 -1.34 -1.34 13.30
N ILE A 153 -0.45 -1.85 14.16
CA ILE A 153 0.20 -3.14 14.02
C ILE A 153 -0.43 -4.10 15.04
N HIS A 154 -0.99 -5.19 14.55
CA HIS A 154 -1.53 -6.25 15.39
C HIS A 154 -0.44 -7.26 15.75
N LYS A 155 -0.19 -7.44 17.05
CA LYS A 155 0.74 -8.45 17.56
C LYS A 155 -0.03 -9.62 18.17
N ALA A 156 0.44 -10.84 17.89
CA ALA A 156 -0.09 -12.07 18.42
C ALA A 156 1.02 -13.11 18.63
N ASP A 157 0.81 -14.05 19.54
CA ASP A 157 1.76 -15.13 19.81
C ASP A 157 1.52 -16.36 18.94
N THR A 158 0.35 -16.43 18.30
CA THR A 158 -0.03 -17.51 17.38
C THR A 158 -0.66 -16.98 16.10
N ILE A 159 -0.55 -17.74 15.02
CA ILE A 159 -1.19 -17.42 13.73
C ILE A 159 -2.71 -17.37 13.90
N ALA A 160 -3.30 -18.28 14.64
CA ALA A 160 -4.74 -18.30 14.87
C ALA A 160 -5.25 -17.04 15.58
N GLU A 161 -4.51 -16.56 16.59
CA GLU A 161 -4.83 -15.31 17.26
C GLU A 161 -4.69 -14.11 16.32
N LEU A 162 -3.62 -14.08 15.51
CA LEU A 162 -3.38 -13.02 14.54
C LEU A 162 -4.52 -12.96 13.51
N ALA A 163 -4.90 -14.12 12.96
CA ALA A 163 -6.00 -14.24 12.01
C ALA A 163 -7.30 -13.68 12.58
N GLY A 164 -7.60 -14.01 13.86
CA GLY A 164 -8.77 -13.46 14.56
C GLY A 164 -8.72 -11.93 14.69
N LYS A 165 -7.55 -11.35 14.96
CA LYS A 165 -7.37 -9.89 15.08
C LYS A 165 -7.58 -9.14 13.76
N ILE A 166 -7.21 -9.75 12.64
CA ILE A 166 -7.35 -9.15 11.32
C ILE A 166 -8.61 -9.59 10.57
N GLY A 167 -9.42 -10.46 11.17
CA GLY A 167 -10.69 -10.91 10.60
C GLY A 167 -10.56 -11.91 9.45
N VAL A 168 -9.51 -12.71 9.43
CA VAL A 168 -9.22 -13.74 8.44
C VAL A 168 -9.44 -15.12 9.04
N ASP A 169 -9.84 -16.11 8.24
CA ASP A 169 -9.98 -17.49 8.69
C ASP A 169 -8.60 -18.06 9.10
N PRO A 170 -8.43 -18.54 10.34
CA PRO A 170 -7.17 -19.15 10.80
C PRO A 170 -6.73 -20.39 10.02
N ALA A 171 -7.65 -21.06 9.33
CA ALA A 171 -7.34 -22.23 8.51
C ALA A 171 -6.73 -21.84 7.14
N VAL A 172 -6.84 -20.57 6.76
CA VAL A 172 -6.31 -20.03 5.49
C VAL A 172 -4.95 -19.39 5.71
N LEU A 173 -4.78 -18.64 6.82
CA LEU A 173 -3.54 -18.00 7.19
C LEU A 173 -2.53 -19.00 7.75
#